data_cc11832b295ad87126ccc91395797e45
#
_entry.id   cc11832b295ad87126ccc91395797e45
#
_cell.length_a   1.000
_cell.length_b   1.000
_cell.length_c   1.000
_cell.angle_alpha   90.00
_cell.angle_beta   90.00
_cell.angle_gamma   90.00
#
_symmetry.space_group_name_H-M   'P 1'
#
loop_
_entity.id
_entity.type
_entity.pdbx_description
1 polymer ?
#
loop_
_entity_poly.entity_id
_entity_poly.type
_entity_poly.pdbx_seq_one_letter_code
_entity_poly.pdbx_strand_id
1 'polypeptide(L)'
;KWVEINKDRIKAILQALDKVKDLAKDEALSLGDAMRLELNINEMLNISSDEIDISVSNGQWLKTMKETLINPTALQKVDIEPSFNATLRLYQKDGYQWLYQMSKLGFGACLADDMGLGKTVQMIAFLEYCRVNTGGQALLILPASLIGNWQKEIERFAPEMPYQILHKSDLKSSETIQIKENRFLYITTYGMALRLEELKDIKWDYLILDEAQAIKNPGTKQTKAIKQIPAKMRIAMTGTPIENRLSDLWSLFDFLNQGLLGTTKEFTNFTKELTNNAVGYSKLRKMIQPFILRRLKTDKKIISDLPDKLEMNAYTTLSKKQIALYKQLIEQIKEKLTESEGIERKGLILSSIMKFKQICNHPDQYLGREEYKPEHSGKFEQLREICETIREKRERVLIFTQFREMTEPLSDFLKEIFSKEGFVLHGGTTVKKRNEMVKEFNGERYIPYMVLSLKAGGVGLNLTAA
;
A
#
# COMPACT_ATOMS: atom_id res chain seq x y z
N LYS A 1 -13.64 6.27 62.89
CA LYS A 1 -13.49 7.09 61.63
C LYS A 1 -14.62 6.68 60.70
N TRP A 2 -15.58 7.57 60.45
CA TRP A 2 -16.62 7.37 59.44
C TRP A 2 -16.05 7.75 58.10
N VAL A 3 -16.21 6.88 57.10
CA VAL A 3 -15.85 7.17 55.69
C VAL A 3 -17.13 7.63 55.02
N GLU A 4 -17.15 8.86 54.55
CA GLU A 4 -18.26 9.39 53.76
C GLU A 4 -18.23 8.71 52.38
N ILE A 5 -19.24 7.90 52.10
CA ILE A 5 -19.38 7.18 50.85
C ILE A 5 -20.15 8.07 49.87
N ASN A 6 -19.51 8.53 48.85
CA ASN A 6 -20.14 9.27 47.75
C ASN A 6 -21.05 8.34 46.96
N LYS A 7 -22.36 8.41 47.18
CA LYS A 7 -23.38 7.55 46.54
C LYS A 7 -23.40 7.69 45.03
N ASP A 8 -23.08 8.85 44.49
CA ASP A 8 -23.09 9.09 43.04
C ASP A 8 -21.91 8.41 42.38
N ARG A 9 -20.73 8.38 43.01
CA ARG A 9 -19.57 7.61 42.55
C ARG A 9 -19.84 6.10 42.53
N ILE A 10 -20.48 5.57 43.57
CA ILE A 10 -20.84 4.13 43.60
C ILE A 10 -21.85 3.81 42.51
N LYS A 11 -22.82 4.68 42.27
CA LYS A 11 -23.83 4.49 41.22
C LYS A 11 -23.18 4.51 39.82
N ALA A 12 -22.24 5.41 39.60
CA ALA A 12 -21.47 5.47 38.35
C ALA A 12 -20.59 4.22 38.11
N ILE A 13 -19.94 3.70 39.18
CA ILE A 13 -19.16 2.45 39.11
C ILE A 13 -20.08 1.25 38.81
N LEU A 14 -21.22 1.15 39.43
CA LEU A 14 -22.19 0.07 39.19
C LEU A 14 -22.74 0.14 37.75
N GLN A 15 -23.08 1.33 37.25
CA GLN A 15 -23.51 1.53 35.88
C GLN A 15 -22.39 1.17 34.86
N ALA A 16 -21.13 1.47 35.17
CA ALA A 16 -20.00 1.07 34.39
C ALA A 16 -19.82 -0.45 34.34
N LEU A 17 -19.93 -1.12 35.49
CA LEU A 17 -19.88 -2.59 35.60
C LEU A 17 -21.03 -3.27 34.87
N ASP A 18 -22.24 -2.74 34.93
CA ASP A 18 -23.38 -3.28 34.19
C ASP A 18 -23.18 -3.13 32.68
N LYS A 19 -22.65 -2.00 32.21
CA LYS A 19 -22.28 -1.83 30.80
C LYS A 19 -21.19 -2.79 30.35
N VAL A 20 -20.18 -3.06 31.19
CA VAL A 20 -19.14 -4.07 30.89
C VAL A 20 -19.75 -5.47 30.85
N LYS A 21 -20.70 -5.79 31.75
CA LYS A 21 -21.46 -7.06 31.70
C LYS A 21 -22.32 -7.17 30.45
N ASP A 22 -22.96 -6.09 30.02
CA ASP A 22 -23.76 -6.06 28.79
C ASP A 22 -22.92 -6.25 27.53
N LEU A 23 -21.66 -5.76 27.51
CA LEU A 23 -20.70 -6.02 26.45
C LEU A 23 -20.22 -7.49 26.45
N ALA A 24 -20.22 -8.13 27.62
CA ALA A 24 -19.79 -9.52 27.81
C ALA A 24 -20.94 -10.54 27.71
N LYS A 25 -22.13 -10.16 27.18
CA LYS A 25 -23.34 -11.01 27.11
C LYS A 25 -23.03 -12.46 26.84
N ASP A 26 -23.07 -13.31 27.85
CA ASP A 26 -22.95 -14.76 27.87
C ASP A 26 -21.88 -15.45 26.95
N GLU A 27 -21.20 -14.69 26.11
CA GLU A 27 -20.09 -15.09 25.27
C GLU A 27 -18.82 -14.33 25.69
N ALA A 28 -17.66 -14.98 25.63
CA ALA A 28 -16.38 -14.37 25.91
C ALA A 28 -16.18 -13.13 25.01
N LEU A 29 -15.75 -11.99 25.58
CA LEU A 29 -15.39 -10.79 24.81
C LEU A 29 -14.46 -11.16 23.67
N SER A 30 -14.75 -10.67 22.47
CA SER A 30 -13.79 -10.81 21.38
C SER A 30 -12.48 -10.10 21.77
N LEU A 31 -11.36 -10.60 21.28
CA LEU A 31 -10.07 -9.97 21.58
C LEU A 31 -10.01 -8.52 21.06
N GLY A 32 -10.70 -8.21 19.98
CA GLY A 32 -10.88 -6.85 19.47
C GLY A 32 -11.59 -5.96 20.49
N ASP A 33 -12.67 -6.43 21.08
CA ASP A 33 -13.42 -5.69 22.11
C ASP A 33 -12.61 -5.53 23.40
N ALA A 34 -11.87 -6.58 23.81
CA ALA A 34 -10.96 -6.50 24.95
C ALA A 34 -9.86 -5.44 24.74
N MET A 35 -9.28 -5.35 23.53
CA MET A 35 -8.29 -4.32 23.20
C MET A 35 -8.90 -2.92 23.12
N ARG A 36 -10.13 -2.79 22.64
CA ARG A 36 -10.86 -1.52 22.64
C ARG A 36 -11.17 -1.04 24.06
N LEU A 37 -11.63 -1.94 24.93
CA LEU A 37 -11.88 -1.65 26.33
C LEU A 37 -10.63 -1.16 27.06
N GLU A 38 -9.47 -1.78 26.82
CA GLU A 38 -8.20 -1.34 27.41
C GLU A 38 -7.84 0.11 27.06
N LEU A 39 -8.13 0.51 25.82
CA LEU A 39 -7.65 1.78 25.26
C LEU A 39 -8.64 2.92 25.39
N ASN A 40 -9.95 2.64 25.41
CA ASN A 40 -11.03 3.64 25.37
C ASN A 40 -12.14 3.38 26.38
N ILE A 41 -11.82 2.81 27.54
CA ILE A 41 -12.86 2.41 28.50
C ILE A 41 -13.76 3.56 28.90
N ASN A 42 -13.20 4.76 29.13
CA ASN A 42 -13.97 5.93 29.60
C ASN A 42 -14.95 6.41 28.52
N GLU A 43 -14.55 6.38 27.22
CA GLU A 43 -15.42 6.75 26.10
C GLU A 43 -16.49 5.67 25.83
N MET A 44 -16.13 4.38 25.88
CA MET A 44 -17.08 3.28 25.68
C MET A 44 -18.14 3.21 26.76
N LEU A 45 -17.79 3.59 27.98
CA LEU A 45 -18.72 3.59 29.14
C LEU A 45 -19.43 4.93 29.32
N ASN A 46 -19.16 5.96 28.50
CA ASN A 46 -19.69 7.33 28.65
C ASN A 46 -19.49 7.89 30.09
N ILE A 47 -18.28 7.71 30.62
CA ILE A 47 -17.91 8.22 31.93
C ILE A 47 -17.11 9.49 31.74
N SER A 48 -17.53 10.60 32.39
CA SER A 48 -16.74 11.83 32.37
C SER A 48 -15.40 11.63 33.10
N SER A 49 -14.31 12.06 32.50
CA SER A 49 -12.94 11.88 33.01
C SER A 49 -12.71 12.52 34.41
N ASP A 50 -13.59 13.42 34.83
CA ASP A 50 -13.46 14.15 36.08
C ASP A 50 -14.06 13.41 37.27
N GLU A 51 -14.84 12.35 37.07
CA GLU A 51 -15.55 11.68 38.13
C GLU A 51 -14.90 10.38 38.63
N ILE A 52 -14.37 9.55 37.72
CA ILE A 52 -13.80 8.23 38.09
C ILE A 52 -12.69 7.87 37.10
N ASP A 53 -11.51 7.56 37.61
CA ASP A 53 -10.42 6.97 36.83
C ASP A 53 -10.55 5.43 36.82
N ILE A 54 -11.06 4.87 35.74
CA ILE A 54 -11.20 3.43 35.56
C ILE A 54 -10.08 2.96 34.62
N SER A 55 -9.25 2.07 35.10
CA SER A 55 -8.25 1.37 34.29
C SER A 55 -8.64 -0.09 34.15
N VAL A 56 -8.56 -0.59 32.89
CA VAL A 56 -8.68 -2.01 32.60
C VAL A 56 -7.29 -2.59 32.52
N SER A 57 -7.00 -3.58 33.37
CA SER A 57 -5.77 -4.35 33.26
C SER A 57 -6.05 -5.62 32.45
N ASN A 58 -5.31 -5.82 31.37
CA ASN A 58 -5.35 -7.07 30.63
C ASN A 58 -4.82 -8.23 31.48
N GLY A 59 -5.44 -9.40 31.30
CA GLY A 59 -4.87 -10.63 31.82
C GLY A 59 -3.44 -10.84 31.27
N GLN A 60 -2.61 -11.50 32.07
CA GLN A 60 -1.19 -11.75 31.72
C GLN A 60 -1.03 -12.35 30.31
N TRP A 61 -1.95 -13.22 29.91
CA TRP A 61 -1.96 -13.83 28.57
C TRP A 61 -2.05 -12.80 27.43
N LEU A 62 -2.98 -11.85 27.50
CA LEU A 62 -3.17 -10.84 26.45
C LEU A 62 -1.96 -9.89 26.38
N LYS A 63 -1.38 -9.53 27.53
CA LYS A 63 -0.17 -8.71 27.59
C LYS A 63 0.99 -9.41 26.92
N THR A 64 1.27 -10.67 27.29
CA THR A 64 2.33 -11.49 26.71
C THR A 64 2.12 -11.67 25.21
N MET A 65 0.89 -11.92 24.77
CA MET A 65 0.57 -12.09 23.35
C MET A 65 0.84 -10.80 22.57
N LYS A 66 0.42 -9.62 23.09
CA LYS A 66 0.72 -8.32 22.42
C LYS A 66 2.21 -8.08 22.32
N GLU A 67 2.96 -8.32 23.39
CA GLU A 67 4.43 -8.17 23.39
C GLU A 67 5.10 -9.10 22.39
N THR A 68 4.63 -10.34 22.29
CA THR A 68 5.12 -11.33 21.32
C THR A 68 4.83 -10.91 19.88
N LEU A 69 3.64 -10.41 19.59
CA LEU A 69 3.27 -9.97 18.23
C LEU A 69 4.04 -8.72 17.78
N ILE A 70 4.39 -7.84 18.71
CA ILE A 70 5.17 -6.63 18.43
C ILE A 70 6.65 -6.99 18.20
N ASN A 71 7.13 -8.09 18.77
CA ASN A 71 8.52 -8.53 18.62
C ASN A 71 8.59 -9.85 17.81
N PRO A 72 8.71 -9.80 16.47
CA PRO A 72 8.69 -10.99 15.63
C PRO A 72 9.80 -12.00 15.94
N THR A 73 10.92 -11.58 16.53
CA THR A 73 12.03 -12.48 16.89
C THR A 73 11.73 -13.38 18.09
N ALA A 74 10.72 -13.03 18.89
CA ALA A 74 10.26 -13.82 20.03
C ALA A 74 9.16 -14.83 19.69
N LEU A 75 8.76 -14.92 18.39
CA LEU A 75 7.70 -15.83 17.93
C LEU A 75 8.12 -17.28 17.95
N GLN A 76 7.12 -18.16 18.04
CA GLN A 76 7.33 -19.59 17.90
C GLN A 76 7.97 -19.89 16.53
N LYS A 77 9.10 -20.57 16.54
CA LYS A 77 9.80 -20.96 15.32
C LYS A 77 9.02 -22.09 14.64
N VAL A 78 8.71 -21.89 13.37
CA VAL A 78 8.10 -22.88 12.49
C VAL A 78 9.02 -23.06 11.30
N ASP A 79 9.29 -24.31 10.96
CA ASP A 79 10.16 -24.61 9.84
C ASP A 79 9.47 -24.28 8.50
N ILE A 80 10.28 -23.91 7.52
CA ILE A 80 9.83 -23.67 6.16
C ILE A 80 9.61 -25.05 5.51
N GLU A 81 8.51 -25.18 4.76
CA GLU A 81 8.19 -26.43 4.07
C GLU A 81 9.31 -26.86 3.12
N PRO A 82 9.69 -28.16 3.10
CA PRO A 82 10.69 -28.67 2.18
C PRO A 82 10.35 -28.48 0.70
N SER A 83 9.06 -28.36 0.36
CA SER A 83 8.56 -28.08 -0.99
C SER A 83 8.72 -26.62 -1.42
N PHE A 84 9.15 -25.74 -0.50
CA PHE A 84 9.43 -24.35 -0.79
C PHE A 84 10.87 -24.14 -1.27
N ASN A 85 11.06 -23.80 -2.54
CA ASN A 85 12.35 -23.75 -3.23
C ASN A 85 13.08 -22.40 -3.10
N ALA A 86 13.25 -21.87 -1.88
CA ALA A 86 14.08 -20.69 -1.65
C ALA A 86 14.60 -20.62 -0.22
N THR A 87 15.70 -19.91 -0.03
CA THR A 87 16.22 -19.56 1.29
C THR A 87 15.73 -18.16 1.66
N LEU A 88 14.90 -18.06 2.69
CA LEU A 88 14.46 -16.78 3.23
C LEU A 88 15.60 -16.10 4.01
N ARG A 89 15.76 -14.81 3.84
CA ARG A 89 16.60 -13.97 4.71
C ARG A 89 16.05 -13.98 6.14
N LEU A 90 16.85 -13.69 7.13
CA LEU A 90 16.42 -13.73 8.54
C LEU A 90 15.14 -12.93 8.77
N TYR A 91 15.10 -11.69 8.33
CA TYR A 91 13.90 -10.87 8.48
C TYR A 91 12.69 -11.41 7.70
N GLN A 92 12.88 -12.05 6.54
CA GLN A 92 11.79 -12.69 5.79
C GLN A 92 11.26 -13.91 6.55
N LYS A 93 12.14 -14.67 7.19
CA LYS A 93 11.76 -15.76 8.06
C LYS A 93 10.94 -15.28 9.26
N ASP A 94 11.34 -14.18 9.88
CA ASP A 94 10.56 -13.53 10.95
C ASP A 94 9.17 -13.11 10.47
N GLY A 95 9.05 -12.58 9.24
CA GLY A 95 7.76 -12.21 8.67
C GLY A 95 6.87 -13.42 8.37
N TYR A 96 7.44 -14.51 7.87
CA TYR A 96 6.75 -15.79 7.69
C TYR A 96 6.22 -16.33 9.03
N GLN A 97 7.04 -16.33 10.07
CA GLN A 97 6.65 -16.80 11.41
C GLN A 97 5.56 -15.91 12.03
N TRP A 98 5.64 -14.61 11.80
CA TRP A 98 4.61 -13.67 12.25
C TRP A 98 3.28 -13.90 11.55
N LEU A 99 3.25 -14.13 10.24
CA LEU A 99 2.03 -14.51 9.51
C LEU A 99 1.43 -15.81 10.03
N TYR A 100 2.26 -16.81 10.30
CA TYR A 100 1.84 -18.06 10.91
C TYR A 100 1.18 -17.82 12.26
N GLN A 101 1.79 -17.01 13.13
CA GLN A 101 1.25 -16.72 14.46
C GLN A 101 -0.08 -15.95 14.36
N MET A 102 -0.20 -14.99 13.45
CA MET A 102 -1.45 -14.26 13.18
C MET A 102 -2.56 -15.23 12.75
N SER A 103 -2.25 -16.18 11.90
CA SER A 103 -3.17 -17.23 11.47
C SER A 103 -3.65 -18.10 12.62
N LYS A 104 -2.75 -18.52 13.50
CA LYS A 104 -3.08 -19.32 14.70
C LYS A 104 -3.99 -18.59 15.67
N LEU A 105 -3.83 -17.28 15.77
CA LEU A 105 -4.65 -16.42 16.64
C LEU A 105 -5.96 -15.97 15.98
N GLY A 106 -6.17 -16.28 14.70
CA GLY A 106 -7.37 -15.88 13.96
C GLY A 106 -7.44 -14.40 13.63
N PHE A 107 -6.28 -13.70 13.56
CA PHE A 107 -6.20 -12.28 13.26
C PHE A 107 -5.90 -11.99 11.81
N GLY A 108 -6.46 -10.90 11.32
CA GLY A 108 -6.01 -10.28 10.10
C GLY A 108 -4.64 -9.60 10.25
N ALA A 109 -3.82 -9.64 9.20
CA ALA A 109 -2.44 -9.22 9.21
C ALA A 109 -2.11 -8.24 8.07
N CYS A 110 -1.34 -7.19 8.36
CA CYS A 110 -0.82 -6.25 7.37
C CYS A 110 0.70 -6.40 7.24
N LEU A 111 1.16 -7.03 6.16
CA LEU A 111 2.58 -7.10 5.82
C LEU A 111 2.95 -5.83 5.05
N ALA A 112 3.52 -4.86 5.77
CA ALA A 112 3.75 -3.48 5.32
C ALA A 112 5.23 -3.16 5.07
N ASP A 113 6.06 -4.16 4.81
CA ASP A 113 7.48 -3.99 4.47
C ASP A 113 7.66 -3.08 3.26
N ASP A 114 8.75 -2.33 3.23
CA ASP A 114 9.10 -1.50 2.08
C ASP A 114 9.14 -2.33 0.78
N MET A 115 8.91 -1.68 -0.35
CA MET A 115 8.96 -2.33 -1.66
C MET A 115 10.34 -2.96 -1.90
N GLY A 116 10.36 -4.20 -2.41
CA GLY A 116 11.59 -4.97 -2.67
C GLY A 116 12.17 -5.69 -1.46
N LEU A 117 11.53 -5.69 -0.29
CA LEU A 117 11.89 -6.54 0.85
C LEU A 117 11.36 -7.98 0.74
N GLY A 118 10.74 -8.33 -0.39
CA GLY A 118 10.26 -9.69 -0.64
C GLY A 118 8.99 -10.05 0.11
N LYS A 119 7.98 -9.15 0.12
CA LYS A 119 6.65 -9.49 0.65
C LYS A 119 6.05 -10.71 -0.05
N THR A 120 6.19 -10.80 -1.37
CA THR A 120 5.67 -11.92 -2.18
C THR A 120 6.29 -13.24 -1.77
N VAL A 121 7.61 -13.32 -1.63
CA VAL A 121 8.27 -14.58 -1.26
C VAL A 121 7.91 -15.02 0.17
N GLN A 122 7.74 -14.09 1.11
CA GLN A 122 7.26 -14.37 2.47
C GLN A 122 5.84 -14.93 2.43
N MET A 123 4.97 -14.34 1.60
CA MET A 123 3.59 -14.77 1.44
C MET A 123 3.50 -16.14 0.77
N ILE A 124 4.30 -16.42 -0.26
CA ILE A 124 4.34 -17.74 -0.91
C ILE A 124 4.82 -18.80 0.07
N ALA A 125 5.84 -18.52 0.89
CA ALA A 125 6.30 -19.45 1.93
C ALA A 125 5.19 -19.76 2.95
N PHE A 126 4.45 -18.74 3.39
CA PHE A 126 3.32 -18.91 4.29
C PHE A 126 2.18 -19.71 3.64
N LEU A 127 1.83 -19.42 2.39
CA LEU A 127 0.80 -20.16 1.66
C LEU A 127 1.19 -21.61 1.40
N GLU A 128 2.46 -21.89 1.14
CA GLU A 128 2.95 -23.25 0.96
C GLU A 128 2.84 -24.06 2.26
N TYR A 129 3.20 -23.45 3.39
CA TYR A 129 2.95 -24.05 4.71
C TYR A 129 1.46 -24.36 4.92
N CYS A 130 0.58 -23.39 4.61
CA CYS A 130 -0.86 -23.59 4.76
C CYS A 130 -1.38 -24.72 3.87
N ARG A 131 -0.92 -24.80 2.60
CA ARG A 131 -1.28 -25.87 1.67
C ARG A 131 -0.97 -27.25 2.23
N VAL A 132 0.23 -27.41 2.75
CA VAL A 132 0.71 -28.72 3.23
C VAL A 132 0.08 -29.11 4.57
N ASN A 133 -0.01 -28.15 5.51
CA ASN A 133 -0.34 -28.49 6.92
C ASN A 133 -1.79 -28.21 7.30
N THR A 134 -2.45 -27.24 6.69
CA THR A 134 -3.82 -26.85 7.07
C THR A 134 -4.84 -27.11 5.98
N GLY A 135 -4.39 -27.21 4.73
CA GLY A 135 -5.29 -27.29 3.58
C GLY A 135 -6.11 -26.00 3.39
N GLY A 136 -7.28 -26.15 2.77
CA GLY A 136 -8.21 -25.06 2.53
C GLY A 136 -8.02 -24.37 1.19
N GLN A 137 -8.54 -23.15 1.06
CA GLN A 137 -8.50 -22.36 -0.18
C GLN A 137 -8.10 -20.91 0.10
N ALA A 138 -7.21 -20.38 -0.74
CA ALA A 138 -6.74 -19.01 -0.65
C ALA A 138 -7.17 -18.21 -1.89
N LEU A 139 -7.69 -16.99 -1.66
CA LEU A 139 -7.98 -16.03 -2.71
C LEU A 139 -7.01 -14.86 -2.62
N LEU A 140 -6.25 -14.64 -3.67
CA LEU A 140 -5.33 -13.51 -3.83
C LEU A 140 -5.93 -12.49 -4.80
N ILE A 141 -6.12 -11.27 -4.36
CA ILE A 141 -6.60 -10.14 -5.16
C ILE A 141 -5.48 -9.14 -5.33
N LEU A 142 -5.18 -8.79 -6.59
CA LEU A 142 -4.04 -7.95 -6.91
C LEU A 142 -4.30 -7.08 -8.17
N PRO A 143 -3.48 -6.04 -8.43
CA PRO A 143 -3.50 -5.34 -9.70
C PRO A 143 -3.15 -6.25 -10.88
N ALA A 144 -3.83 -6.10 -12.02
CA ALA A 144 -3.62 -6.95 -13.19
C ALA A 144 -2.15 -6.99 -13.67
N SER A 145 -1.40 -5.91 -13.46
CA SER A 145 0.03 -5.83 -13.79
C SER A 145 0.92 -6.79 -12.99
N LEU A 146 0.45 -7.28 -11.84
CA LEU A 146 1.21 -8.16 -10.96
C LEU A 146 0.94 -9.64 -11.19
N ILE A 147 -0.10 -10.02 -11.94
CA ILE A 147 -0.45 -11.44 -12.19
C ILE A 147 0.76 -12.22 -12.70
N GLY A 148 1.43 -11.72 -13.75
CA GLY A 148 2.56 -12.43 -14.33
C GLY A 148 3.79 -12.52 -13.42
N ASN A 149 3.97 -11.55 -12.52
CA ASN A 149 5.05 -11.61 -11.53
C ASN A 149 4.77 -12.68 -10.47
N TRP A 150 3.56 -12.68 -9.92
CA TRP A 150 3.13 -13.68 -8.96
C TRP A 150 3.19 -15.11 -9.53
N GLN A 151 2.74 -15.29 -10.78
CA GLN A 151 2.82 -16.57 -11.46
C GLN A 151 4.26 -17.10 -11.52
N LYS A 152 5.19 -16.27 -11.98
CA LYS A 152 6.62 -16.64 -12.06
C LYS A 152 7.23 -16.96 -10.69
N GLU A 153 6.86 -16.19 -9.66
CA GLU A 153 7.36 -16.40 -8.31
C GLU A 153 6.78 -17.69 -7.68
N ILE A 154 5.51 -17.98 -7.91
CA ILE A 154 4.89 -19.25 -7.48
C ILE A 154 5.56 -20.44 -8.18
N GLU A 155 5.69 -20.40 -9.51
CA GLU A 155 6.34 -21.47 -10.29
C GLU A 155 7.80 -21.70 -9.87
N ARG A 156 8.48 -20.65 -9.44
CA ARG A 156 9.86 -20.71 -8.96
C ARG A 156 9.99 -21.24 -7.54
N PHE A 157 9.18 -20.71 -6.61
CA PHE A 157 9.37 -20.92 -5.18
C PHE A 157 8.47 -22.02 -4.58
N ALA A 158 7.30 -22.26 -5.17
CA ALA A 158 6.35 -23.28 -4.75
C ALA A 158 5.73 -24.00 -5.97
N PRO A 159 6.55 -24.71 -6.77
CA PRO A 159 6.11 -25.30 -8.05
C PRO A 159 4.98 -26.35 -7.89
N GLU A 160 4.82 -26.93 -6.72
CA GLU A 160 3.76 -27.89 -6.42
C GLU A 160 2.43 -27.23 -6.01
N MET A 161 2.40 -25.90 -5.82
CA MET A 161 1.19 -25.19 -5.41
C MET A 161 0.17 -25.11 -6.58
N PRO A 162 -0.98 -25.80 -6.48
CA PRO A 162 -1.98 -25.76 -7.53
C PRO A 162 -2.73 -24.42 -7.48
N TYR A 163 -2.62 -23.60 -8.52
CA TYR A 163 -3.29 -22.32 -8.59
C TYR A 163 -4.17 -22.18 -9.84
N GLN A 164 -5.07 -21.20 -9.82
CA GLN A 164 -5.88 -20.79 -10.96
C GLN A 164 -5.96 -19.25 -11.05
N ILE A 165 -5.76 -18.72 -12.26
CA ILE A 165 -5.93 -17.29 -12.53
C ILE A 165 -7.37 -17.06 -13.00
N LEU A 166 -8.10 -16.20 -12.25
CA LEU A 166 -9.48 -15.80 -12.53
C LEU A 166 -9.45 -14.39 -13.16
N HIS A 167 -8.99 -14.28 -14.41
CA HIS A 167 -8.88 -13.01 -15.12
C HIS A 167 -9.23 -13.17 -16.60
N LYS A 168 -9.96 -12.18 -17.15
CA LYS A 168 -10.40 -12.15 -18.55
C LYS A 168 -9.48 -11.30 -19.41
N SER A 169 -8.23 -11.64 -19.62
CA SER A 169 -7.41 -10.99 -20.66
C SER A 169 -7.61 -11.60 -22.04
N ASP A 170 -8.00 -12.88 -22.12
CA ASP A 170 -8.02 -13.67 -23.35
C ASP A 170 -9.37 -14.36 -23.66
N LEU A 171 -10.41 -14.12 -22.83
CA LEU A 171 -11.74 -14.71 -23.04
C LEU A 171 -12.60 -13.82 -23.92
N LYS A 172 -13.24 -14.42 -24.92
CA LYS A 172 -14.32 -13.76 -25.70
C LYS A 172 -15.42 -13.35 -24.72
N SER A 173 -16.11 -12.26 -25.00
CA SER A 173 -17.08 -11.59 -24.11
C SER A 173 -18.24 -12.49 -23.60
N SER A 174 -18.40 -13.69 -24.12
CA SER A 174 -19.46 -14.65 -23.80
C SER A 174 -19.03 -15.79 -22.87
N GLU A 175 -17.74 -15.94 -22.51
CA GLU A 175 -17.28 -17.04 -21.67
C GLU A 175 -17.31 -16.67 -20.20
N THR A 176 -17.98 -17.49 -19.37
CA THR A 176 -17.96 -17.41 -17.91
C THR A 176 -16.66 -18.01 -17.37
N ILE A 177 -16.05 -17.36 -16.38
CA ILE A 177 -14.90 -17.93 -15.68
C ILE A 177 -15.43 -19.02 -14.75
N GLN A 178 -15.07 -20.28 -15.04
CA GLN A 178 -15.37 -21.38 -14.14
C GLN A 178 -14.31 -21.49 -13.04
N ILE A 179 -14.74 -21.45 -11.79
CA ILE A 179 -13.88 -21.70 -10.63
C ILE A 179 -13.69 -23.21 -10.53
N LYS A 180 -12.48 -23.69 -10.81
CA LYS A 180 -12.15 -25.13 -10.78
C LYS A 180 -12.02 -25.57 -9.33
N GLU A 181 -12.65 -26.68 -8.99
CA GLU A 181 -12.40 -27.37 -7.72
C GLU A 181 -10.95 -27.88 -7.63
N ASN A 182 -10.50 -28.20 -6.43
CA ASN A 182 -9.17 -28.78 -6.16
C ASN A 182 -7.98 -27.88 -6.56
N ARG A 183 -8.12 -26.58 -6.41
CA ARG A 183 -7.00 -25.61 -6.38
C ARG A 183 -6.85 -25.06 -4.98
N PHE A 184 -5.59 -24.80 -4.58
CA PHE A 184 -5.30 -24.16 -3.31
C PHE A 184 -5.36 -22.64 -3.42
N LEU A 185 -4.76 -22.08 -4.48
CA LEU A 185 -4.65 -20.64 -4.66
C LEU A 185 -5.43 -20.16 -5.89
N TYR A 186 -6.31 -19.18 -5.69
CA TYR A 186 -7.01 -18.50 -6.76
C TYR A 186 -6.53 -17.06 -6.83
N ILE A 187 -6.18 -16.61 -8.03
CA ILE A 187 -5.61 -15.28 -8.27
C ILE A 187 -6.56 -14.48 -9.13
N THR A 188 -6.99 -13.31 -8.67
CA THR A 188 -7.87 -12.44 -9.42
C THR A 188 -7.45 -10.96 -9.29
N THR A 189 -8.12 -10.09 -10.01
CA THR A 189 -7.86 -8.64 -9.93
C THR A 189 -8.96 -7.94 -9.16
N TYR A 190 -8.64 -6.74 -8.65
CA TYR A 190 -9.62 -5.87 -7.98
C TYR A 190 -10.88 -5.62 -8.81
N GLY A 191 -10.72 -5.40 -10.12
CA GLY A 191 -11.84 -5.19 -11.03
C GLY A 191 -12.65 -6.45 -11.30
N MET A 192 -12.02 -7.62 -11.30
CA MET A 192 -12.71 -8.91 -11.46
C MET A 192 -13.41 -9.34 -10.19
N ALA A 193 -12.82 -9.11 -9.02
CA ALA A 193 -13.46 -9.39 -7.72
C ALA A 193 -14.78 -8.62 -7.53
N LEU A 194 -14.95 -7.47 -8.17
CA LEU A 194 -16.23 -6.74 -8.20
C LEU A 194 -17.28 -7.42 -9.09
N ARG A 195 -16.86 -8.17 -10.11
CA ARG A 195 -17.73 -8.75 -11.14
C ARG A 195 -18.09 -10.21 -10.89
N LEU A 196 -17.24 -10.94 -10.18
CA LEU A 196 -17.41 -12.36 -9.88
C LEU A 196 -18.17 -12.50 -8.55
N GLU A 197 -19.50 -12.53 -8.62
CA GLU A 197 -20.36 -12.67 -7.44
C GLU A 197 -20.11 -14.03 -6.74
N GLU A 198 -19.76 -15.06 -7.48
CA GLU A 198 -19.48 -16.41 -7.00
C GLU A 198 -18.37 -16.46 -5.93
N LEU A 199 -17.47 -15.47 -5.91
CA LEU A 199 -16.43 -15.36 -4.87
C LEU A 199 -17.02 -15.15 -3.46
N LYS A 200 -18.24 -14.67 -3.35
CA LYS A 200 -18.93 -14.43 -2.08
C LYS A 200 -19.59 -15.71 -1.53
N ASP A 201 -19.85 -16.67 -2.40
CA ASP A 201 -20.49 -17.94 -2.03
C ASP A 201 -19.47 -18.96 -1.49
N ILE A 202 -18.19 -18.73 -1.74
CA ILE A 202 -17.09 -19.58 -1.30
C ILE A 202 -16.56 -19.09 0.06
N LYS A 203 -16.43 -20.01 1.02
CA LYS A 203 -15.81 -19.75 2.31
C LYS A 203 -14.29 -19.90 2.19
N TRP A 204 -13.59 -18.79 2.00
CA TRP A 204 -12.14 -18.78 1.88
C TRP A 204 -11.48 -18.99 3.24
N ASP A 205 -10.40 -19.76 3.29
CA ASP A 205 -9.56 -19.82 4.49
C ASP A 205 -8.67 -18.58 4.59
N TYR A 206 -8.15 -18.13 3.44
CA TYR A 206 -7.26 -16.97 3.36
C TYR A 206 -7.73 -16.04 2.25
N LEU A 207 -7.92 -14.75 2.58
CA LEU A 207 -8.17 -13.68 1.61
C LEU A 207 -7.03 -12.69 1.68
N ILE A 208 -6.24 -12.63 0.60
CA ILE A 208 -5.02 -11.85 0.51
C ILE A 208 -5.21 -10.71 -0.48
N LEU A 209 -4.85 -9.49 -0.09
CA LEU A 209 -4.79 -8.33 -0.97
C LEU A 209 -3.34 -7.92 -1.17
N ASP A 210 -2.88 -7.88 -2.42
CA ASP A 210 -1.62 -7.24 -2.77
C ASP A 210 -1.88 -5.83 -3.28
N GLU A 211 -0.99 -4.88 -2.94
CA GLU A 211 -1.20 -3.44 -3.12
C GLU A 211 -2.54 -2.96 -2.51
N ALA A 212 -2.72 -3.29 -1.22
CA ALA A 212 -3.97 -3.09 -0.49
C ALA A 212 -4.43 -1.64 -0.38
N GLN A 213 -3.60 -0.65 -0.77
CA GLN A 213 -4.06 0.74 -0.95
C GLN A 213 -5.23 0.88 -1.95
N ALA A 214 -5.48 -0.15 -2.76
CA ALA A 214 -6.65 -0.20 -3.66
C ALA A 214 -8.01 -0.16 -2.93
N ILE A 215 -8.05 -0.53 -1.64
CA ILE A 215 -9.26 -0.51 -0.80
C ILE A 215 -9.29 0.64 0.22
N LYS A 216 -8.42 1.65 0.08
CA LYS A 216 -8.32 2.78 1.02
C LYS A 216 -9.62 3.61 1.14
N ASN A 217 -10.39 3.71 0.07
CA ASN A 217 -11.66 4.42 0.10
C ASN A 217 -12.83 3.46 0.39
N PRO A 218 -13.43 3.51 1.61
CA PRO A 218 -14.52 2.61 1.99
C PRO A 218 -15.80 2.81 1.19
N GLY A 219 -15.98 3.98 0.55
CA GLY A 219 -17.18 4.33 -0.20
C GLY A 219 -17.26 3.67 -1.58
N THR A 220 -16.16 3.18 -2.14
CA THR A 220 -16.15 2.62 -3.50
C THR A 220 -16.86 1.27 -3.59
N LYS A 221 -17.49 1.01 -4.74
CA LYS A 221 -18.14 -0.29 -5.01
C LYS A 221 -17.13 -1.45 -4.88
N GLN A 222 -15.91 -1.25 -5.37
CA GLN A 222 -14.82 -2.22 -5.30
C GLN A 222 -14.49 -2.59 -3.85
N THR A 223 -14.26 -1.60 -2.98
CA THR A 223 -13.96 -1.84 -1.56
C THR A 223 -15.08 -2.59 -0.86
N LYS A 224 -16.33 -2.19 -1.09
CA LYS A 224 -17.50 -2.85 -0.50
C LYS A 224 -17.61 -4.31 -0.95
N ALA A 225 -17.45 -4.60 -2.26
CA ALA A 225 -17.51 -5.95 -2.78
C ALA A 225 -16.44 -6.86 -2.16
N ILE A 226 -15.19 -6.38 -2.07
CA ILE A 226 -14.09 -7.15 -1.49
C ILE A 226 -14.30 -7.44 0.00
N LYS A 227 -14.80 -6.47 0.77
CA LYS A 227 -15.10 -6.66 2.20
C LYS A 227 -16.22 -7.68 2.44
N GLN A 228 -17.11 -7.89 1.47
CA GLN A 228 -18.19 -8.89 1.54
C GLN A 228 -17.74 -10.32 1.29
N ILE A 229 -16.55 -10.54 0.74
CA ILE A 229 -16.02 -11.90 0.51
C ILE A 229 -15.72 -12.54 1.87
N PRO A 230 -16.34 -13.70 2.20
CA PRO A 230 -16.14 -14.37 3.48
C PRO A 230 -14.76 -15.02 3.54
N ALA A 231 -14.01 -14.82 4.62
CA ALA A 231 -12.72 -15.44 4.82
C ALA A 231 -12.43 -15.61 6.32
N LYS A 232 -11.72 -16.70 6.69
CA LYS A 232 -11.30 -16.95 8.08
C LYS A 232 -10.16 -16.01 8.48
N MET A 233 -9.18 -15.84 7.60
CA MET A 233 -8.07 -14.90 7.81
C MET A 233 -7.95 -13.94 6.63
N ARG A 234 -7.73 -12.66 6.93
CA ARG A 234 -7.55 -11.59 5.94
C ARG A 234 -6.16 -11.00 6.03
N ILE A 235 -5.48 -10.91 4.91
CA ILE A 235 -4.10 -10.41 4.85
C ILE A 235 -4.02 -9.28 3.84
N ALA A 236 -3.37 -8.19 4.22
CA ALA A 236 -3.06 -7.09 3.33
C ALA A 236 -1.55 -6.95 3.15
N MET A 237 -1.11 -6.81 1.92
CA MET A 237 0.27 -6.48 1.58
C MET A 237 0.31 -5.09 0.95
N THR A 238 1.17 -4.23 1.45
CA THR A 238 1.35 -2.86 0.94
C THR A 238 2.71 -2.32 1.33
N GLY A 239 3.31 -1.44 0.51
CA GLY A 239 4.49 -0.66 0.92
C GLY A 239 4.12 0.60 1.71
N THR A 240 2.86 1.03 1.65
CA THR A 240 2.35 2.28 2.22
C THR A 240 1.03 2.05 2.95
N PRO A 241 1.05 1.53 4.19
CA PRO A 241 -0.18 1.22 4.93
C PRO A 241 -1.03 2.45 5.25
N ILE A 242 -0.40 3.62 5.36
CA ILE A 242 -1.05 4.92 5.56
C ILE A 242 -0.41 5.92 4.61
N GLU A 243 -1.16 6.42 3.62
CA GLU A 243 -0.64 7.41 2.68
C GLU A 243 -1.01 8.83 3.09
N ASN A 244 -2.31 9.15 3.17
CA ASN A 244 -2.74 10.55 3.25
C ASN A 244 -3.76 10.84 4.37
N ARG A 245 -4.58 9.87 4.78
CA ARG A 245 -5.71 10.12 5.69
C ARG A 245 -5.88 8.97 6.69
N LEU A 246 -6.34 9.29 7.89
CA LEU A 246 -6.70 8.28 8.90
C LEU A 246 -7.89 7.41 8.46
N SER A 247 -8.76 7.93 7.59
CA SER A 247 -9.84 7.14 6.97
C SER A 247 -9.33 5.96 6.14
N ASP A 248 -8.14 6.08 5.54
CA ASP A 248 -7.51 5.02 4.76
C ASP A 248 -7.10 3.86 5.69
N LEU A 249 -6.56 4.21 6.87
CA LEU A 249 -6.25 3.27 7.93
C LEU A 249 -7.50 2.54 8.43
N TRP A 250 -8.60 3.28 8.69
CA TRP A 250 -9.86 2.66 9.10
C TRP A 250 -10.35 1.64 8.06
N SER A 251 -10.34 2.00 6.79
CA SER A 251 -10.79 1.10 5.72
C SER A 251 -9.97 -0.19 5.65
N LEU A 252 -8.65 -0.09 5.84
CA LEU A 252 -7.75 -1.24 5.87
C LEU A 252 -8.05 -2.15 7.09
N PHE A 253 -8.20 -1.57 8.27
CA PHE A 253 -8.46 -2.34 9.48
C PHE A 253 -9.88 -2.92 9.54
N ASP A 254 -10.88 -2.25 8.97
CA ASP A 254 -12.22 -2.79 8.80
C ASP A 254 -12.23 -3.99 7.82
N PHE A 255 -11.27 -4.05 6.89
CA PHE A 255 -11.03 -5.26 6.10
C PHE A 255 -10.32 -6.34 6.92
N LEU A 256 -9.22 -6.03 7.62
CA LEU A 256 -8.38 -7.01 8.32
C LEU A 256 -9.05 -7.59 9.56
N ASN A 257 -9.50 -6.72 10.44
CA ASN A 257 -10.05 -7.05 11.76
C ASN A 257 -11.30 -6.19 12.00
N GLN A 258 -12.41 -6.64 11.44
CA GLN A 258 -13.66 -5.90 11.49
C GLN A 258 -14.04 -5.57 12.92
N GLY A 259 -14.43 -4.32 13.18
CA GLY A 259 -14.81 -3.83 14.50
C GLY A 259 -13.66 -3.34 15.38
N LEU A 260 -12.39 -3.69 15.09
CA LEU A 260 -11.24 -3.28 15.92
C LEU A 260 -11.15 -1.75 16.09
N LEU A 261 -11.39 -0.98 15.04
CA LEU A 261 -11.40 0.49 15.07
C LEU A 261 -12.81 1.10 15.18
N GLY A 262 -13.81 0.29 15.54
CA GLY A 262 -15.20 0.72 15.63
C GLY A 262 -15.85 1.01 14.28
N THR A 263 -17.04 1.60 14.32
CA THR A 263 -17.77 2.03 13.13
C THR A 263 -17.10 3.25 12.47
N THR A 264 -17.41 3.51 11.21
CA THR A 264 -16.94 4.73 10.51
C THR A 264 -17.26 6.01 11.26
N LYS A 265 -18.44 6.09 11.91
CA LYS A 265 -18.88 7.26 12.67
C LYS A 265 -18.05 7.45 13.93
N GLU A 266 -17.85 6.39 14.70
CA GLU A 266 -17.02 6.40 15.92
C GLU A 266 -15.59 6.80 15.59
N PHE A 267 -14.98 6.18 14.59
CA PHE A 267 -13.62 6.50 14.18
C PHE A 267 -13.48 7.93 13.65
N THR A 268 -14.48 8.45 12.92
CA THR A 268 -14.48 9.83 12.46
C THR A 268 -14.55 10.83 13.62
N ASN A 269 -15.34 10.54 14.64
CA ASN A 269 -15.40 11.38 15.84
C ASN A 269 -14.09 11.34 16.60
N PHE A 270 -13.54 10.15 16.83
CA PHE A 270 -12.23 9.96 17.44
C PHE A 270 -11.13 10.73 16.72
N THR A 271 -11.10 10.71 15.37
CA THR A 271 -10.07 11.42 14.60
C THR A 271 -10.19 12.94 14.64
N LYS A 272 -11.40 13.49 14.84
CA LYS A 272 -11.59 14.94 15.05
C LYS A 272 -10.96 15.40 16.38
N GLU A 273 -11.07 14.59 17.42
CA GLU A 273 -10.49 14.87 18.73
C GLU A 273 -8.95 14.75 18.72
N LEU A 274 -8.40 13.88 17.86
CA LEU A 274 -6.95 13.72 17.68
C LEU A 274 -6.25 14.98 17.18
N THR A 275 -6.93 15.84 16.43
CA THR A 275 -6.32 17.03 15.80
C THR A 275 -5.67 17.96 16.85
N ASN A 276 -6.09 17.86 18.10
CA ASN A 276 -5.60 18.66 19.24
C ASN A 276 -4.87 17.84 20.31
N ASN A 277 -4.65 16.51 20.12
CA ASN A 277 -4.17 15.66 21.21
C ASN A 277 -3.14 14.60 20.74
N ALA A 278 -1.85 14.85 21.01
CA ALA A 278 -0.76 13.92 20.71
C ALA A 278 -0.90 12.55 21.41
N VAL A 279 -1.57 12.49 22.56
CA VAL A 279 -1.80 11.25 23.33
C VAL A 279 -2.71 10.29 22.57
N GLY A 280 -3.72 10.80 21.85
CA GLY A 280 -4.64 9.99 21.07
C GLY A 280 -3.97 9.22 19.94
N TYR A 281 -2.98 9.82 19.24
CA TYR A 281 -2.19 9.12 18.22
C TYR A 281 -1.37 7.96 18.80
N SER A 282 -0.84 8.12 20.03
CA SER A 282 -0.11 7.05 20.71
C SER A 282 -1.04 5.86 21.04
N LYS A 283 -2.27 6.12 21.46
CA LYS A 283 -3.28 5.06 21.72
C LYS A 283 -3.63 4.31 20.43
N LEU A 284 -3.93 5.02 19.34
CA LEU A 284 -4.22 4.41 18.05
C LEU A 284 -3.05 3.54 17.58
N ARG A 285 -1.82 4.07 17.66
CA ARG A 285 -0.60 3.32 17.27
C ARG A 285 -0.46 2.03 18.07
N LYS A 286 -0.64 2.08 19.40
CA LYS A 286 -0.57 0.89 20.27
C LYS A 286 -1.63 -0.16 19.91
N MET A 287 -2.81 0.27 19.46
CA MET A 287 -3.90 -0.62 19.07
C MET A 287 -3.58 -1.37 17.77
N ILE A 288 -3.04 -0.68 16.77
CA ILE A 288 -2.83 -1.26 15.42
C ILE A 288 -1.47 -1.95 15.28
N GLN A 289 -0.48 -1.58 16.08
CA GLN A 289 0.90 -2.06 15.98
C GLN A 289 1.04 -3.59 15.96
N PRO A 290 0.30 -4.38 16.76
CA PRO A 290 0.40 -5.84 16.72
C PRO A 290 0.01 -6.46 15.38
N PHE A 291 -0.79 -5.78 14.58
CA PHE A 291 -1.36 -6.29 13.33
C PHE A 291 -0.63 -5.78 12.08
N ILE A 292 0.41 -4.96 12.26
CA ILE A 292 1.22 -4.41 11.16
C ILE A 292 2.67 -4.80 11.36
N LEU A 293 3.22 -5.54 10.42
CA LEU A 293 4.67 -5.76 10.34
C LEU A 293 5.25 -4.86 9.27
N ARG A 294 6.06 -3.87 9.68
CA ARG A 294 6.69 -2.90 8.78
C ARG A 294 8.18 -2.80 9.05
N ARG A 295 8.97 -3.07 8.03
CA ARG A 295 10.43 -2.92 8.04
C ARG A 295 10.84 -1.97 6.91
N LEU A 296 11.86 -1.17 7.18
CA LEU A 296 12.37 -0.17 6.25
C LEU A 296 13.66 -0.68 5.62
N LYS A 297 13.86 -0.42 4.34
CA LYS A 297 15.12 -0.72 3.63
C LYS A 297 16.33 0.02 4.21
N THR A 298 16.06 1.17 4.81
CA THR A 298 17.10 2.02 5.43
C THR A 298 17.57 1.52 6.79
N ASP A 299 16.91 0.53 7.39
CA ASP A 299 17.33 -0.05 8.66
C ASP A 299 18.41 -1.11 8.44
N LYS A 300 19.65 -0.73 8.67
CA LYS A 300 20.82 -1.62 8.53
C LYS A 300 20.82 -2.83 9.48
N LYS A 301 20.00 -2.81 10.54
CA LYS A 301 19.80 -3.98 11.42
C LYS A 301 18.98 -5.07 10.73
N ILE A 302 18.15 -4.69 9.77
CA ILE A 302 17.28 -5.61 9.02
C ILE A 302 17.99 -6.09 7.76
N ILE A 303 18.66 -5.17 7.04
CA ILE A 303 19.38 -5.48 5.80
C ILE A 303 20.74 -4.80 5.83
N SER A 304 21.79 -5.59 6.05
CA SER A 304 23.18 -5.11 6.07
C SER A 304 23.85 -5.09 4.69
N ASP A 305 23.30 -5.81 3.71
CA ASP A 305 23.91 -6.09 2.41
C ASP A 305 23.37 -5.25 1.25
N LEU A 306 22.41 -4.34 1.50
CA LEU A 306 22.00 -3.37 0.50
C LEU A 306 22.98 -2.19 0.48
N PRO A 307 23.41 -1.75 -0.73
CA PRO A 307 24.17 -0.51 -0.85
C PRO A 307 23.36 0.68 -0.35
N ASP A 308 24.06 1.70 0.11
CA ASP A 308 23.40 2.94 0.52
C ASP A 308 22.68 3.57 -0.68
N LYS A 309 21.47 4.07 -0.44
CA LYS A 309 20.74 4.86 -1.44
C LYS A 309 21.45 6.20 -1.60
N LEU A 310 22.04 6.43 -2.77
CA LEU A 310 22.56 7.75 -3.13
C LEU A 310 21.44 8.57 -3.76
N GLU A 311 21.07 9.67 -3.14
CA GLU A 311 20.04 10.58 -3.60
C GLU A 311 20.65 11.97 -3.81
N MET A 312 20.55 12.48 -5.02
CA MET A 312 21.14 13.75 -5.40
C MET A 312 20.06 14.67 -6.02
N ASN A 313 20.01 15.90 -5.54
CA ASN A 313 19.19 16.94 -6.13
C ASN A 313 20.00 17.71 -7.18
N ALA A 314 19.60 17.61 -8.45
CA ALA A 314 20.16 18.42 -9.52
C ALA A 314 19.27 19.64 -9.74
N TYR A 315 19.84 20.83 -9.57
CA TYR A 315 19.14 22.11 -9.79
C TYR A 315 19.56 22.71 -11.12
N THR A 316 18.59 23.23 -11.84
CA THR A 316 18.83 23.88 -13.13
C THR A 316 18.16 25.26 -13.18
N THR A 317 18.71 26.16 -13.97
CA THR A 317 18.13 27.48 -14.22
C THR A 317 17.08 27.41 -15.34
N LEU A 318 16.08 28.29 -15.26
CA LEU A 318 15.10 28.40 -16.33
C LEU A 318 15.73 29.11 -17.54
N SER A 319 15.42 28.64 -18.73
CA SER A 319 15.77 29.33 -19.99
C SER A 319 15.06 30.68 -20.09
N LYS A 320 15.56 31.58 -20.94
CA LYS A 320 14.92 32.91 -21.20
C LYS A 320 13.44 32.76 -21.59
N LYS A 321 13.11 31.77 -22.40
CA LYS A 321 11.74 31.48 -22.86
C LYS A 321 10.85 31.03 -21.67
N GLN A 322 11.38 30.15 -20.81
CA GLN A 322 10.68 29.73 -19.58
C GLN A 322 10.44 30.89 -18.62
N ILE A 323 11.44 31.77 -18.40
CA ILE A 323 11.31 32.92 -17.53
C ILE A 323 10.22 33.88 -18.03
N ALA A 324 10.16 34.13 -19.34
CA ALA A 324 9.13 35.00 -19.93
C ALA A 324 7.72 34.43 -19.70
N LEU A 325 7.50 33.18 -19.98
CA LEU A 325 6.20 32.50 -19.76
C LEU A 325 5.84 32.41 -18.28
N TYR A 326 6.81 32.18 -17.42
CA TYR A 326 6.61 32.15 -15.98
C TYR A 326 6.12 33.47 -15.43
N LYS A 327 6.77 34.59 -15.83
CA LYS A 327 6.35 35.95 -15.47
C LYS A 327 4.94 36.28 -16.00
N GLN A 328 4.67 35.96 -17.26
CA GLN A 328 3.35 36.18 -17.87
C GLN A 328 2.25 35.41 -17.10
N LEU A 329 2.51 34.18 -16.72
CA LEU A 329 1.56 33.38 -15.96
C LEU A 329 1.32 33.98 -14.56
N ILE A 330 2.36 34.51 -13.88
CA ILE A 330 2.20 35.18 -12.59
C ILE A 330 1.23 36.36 -12.70
N GLU A 331 1.40 37.23 -13.71
CA GLU A 331 0.52 38.37 -13.87
C GLU A 331 -0.93 37.96 -14.13
N GLN A 332 -1.14 36.95 -15.01
CA GLN A 332 -2.48 36.44 -15.26
C GLN A 332 -3.14 35.84 -14.00
N ILE A 333 -2.35 35.21 -13.12
CA ILE A 333 -2.86 34.67 -11.87
C ILE A 333 -3.20 35.76 -10.88
N LYS A 334 -2.38 36.79 -10.75
CA LYS A 334 -2.65 37.93 -9.89
C LYS A 334 -3.98 38.59 -10.23
N GLU A 335 -4.21 38.86 -11.51
CA GLU A 335 -5.46 39.45 -11.99
C GLU A 335 -6.66 38.56 -11.59
N LYS A 336 -6.62 37.26 -11.88
CA LYS A 336 -7.70 36.36 -11.58
C LYS A 336 -7.92 36.09 -10.09
N LEU A 337 -6.86 36.16 -9.26
CA LEU A 337 -6.98 35.96 -7.81
C LEU A 337 -7.69 37.13 -7.12
N THR A 338 -7.66 38.35 -7.69
CA THR A 338 -8.40 39.51 -7.17
C THR A 338 -9.89 39.41 -7.42
N GLU A 339 -10.31 38.62 -8.42
CA GLU A 339 -11.69 38.46 -8.84
C GLU A 339 -12.35 37.18 -8.32
N SER A 340 -11.57 36.23 -7.72
CA SER A 340 -12.06 34.91 -7.34
C SER A 340 -12.06 34.70 -5.82
N GLU A 341 -13.11 34.01 -5.31
CA GLU A 341 -13.27 33.67 -3.89
C GLU A 341 -13.56 32.15 -3.67
N GLY A 342 -13.36 31.67 -2.44
CA GLY A 342 -13.80 30.35 -1.97
C GLY A 342 -13.21 29.18 -2.75
N ILE A 343 -14.07 28.34 -3.34
CA ILE A 343 -13.71 27.10 -4.06
C ILE A 343 -13.02 27.43 -5.39
N GLU A 344 -13.45 28.47 -6.07
CA GLU A 344 -12.89 28.90 -7.36
C GLU A 344 -11.42 29.33 -7.21
N ARG A 345 -11.09 30.08 -6.16
CA ARG A 345 -9.72 30.48 -5.82
C ARG A 345 -8.82 29.25 -5.57
N LYS A 346 -9.33 28.24 -4.86
CA LYS A 346 -8.57 26.99 -4.65
C LYS A 346 -8.32 26.24 -5.96
N GLY A 347 -9.30 26.16 -6.84
CA GLY A 347 -9.17 25.56 -8.16
C GLY A 347 -8.16 26.31 -9.04
N LEU A 348 -8.18 27.64 -9.01
CA LEU A 348 -7.21 28.48 -9.72
C LEU A 348 -5.77 28.23 -9.25
N ILE A 349 -5.54 28.16 -7.94
CA ILE A 349 -4.21 27.88 -7.37
C ILE A 349 -3.70 26.51 -7.84
N LEU A 350 -4.53 25.46 -7.73
CA LEU A 350 -4.14 24.10 -8.14
C LEU A 350 -3.82 24.01 -9.64
N SER A 351 -4.65 24.62 -10.50
CA SER A 351 -4.40 24.64 -11.94
C SER A 351 -3.14 25.44 -12.28
N SER A 352 -2.87 26.51 -11.54
CA SER A 352 -1.66 27.32 -11.71
C SER A 352 -0.39 26.56 -11.37
N ILE A 353 -0.38 25.78 -10.29
CA ILE A 353 0.75 24.90 -9.94
C ILE A 353 1.07 23.94 -11.08
N MET A 354 0.04 23.34 -11.71
CA MET A 354 0.24 22.44 -12.85
C MET A 354 0.86 23.17 -14.04
N LYS A 355 0.39 24.37 -14.37
CA LYS A 355 0.94 25.22 -15.44
C LYS A 355 2.40 25.62 -15.19
N PHE A 356 2.74 26.00 -13.96
CA PHE A 356 4.14 26.28 -13.58
C PHE A 356 5.03 25.05 -13.74
N LYS A 357 4.57 23.87 -13.32
CA LYS A 357 5.31 22.61 -13.53
C LYS A 357 5.54 22.34 -15.03
N GLN A 358 4.54 22.55 -15.87
CA GLN A 358 4.67 22.37 -17.33
C GLN A 358 5.69 23.34 -17.92
N ILE A 359 5.64 24.63 -17.56
CA ILE A 359 6.63 25.63 -18.01
C ILE A 359 8.04 25.23 -17.56
N CYS A 360 8.19 24.79 -16.29
CA CYS A 360 9.48 24.36 -15.75
C CYS A 360 10.01 23.07 -16.38
N ASN A 361 9.15 22.22 -16.94
CA ASN A 361 9.61 21.08 -17.73
C ASN A 361 10.07 21.55 -19.11
N HIS A 362 9.15 22.09 -19.91
CA HIS A 362 9.45 22.62 -21.23
C HIS A 362 8.40 23.65 -21.64
N PRO A 363 8.77 24.78 -22.29
CA PRO A 363 7.80 25.78 -22.77
C PRO A 363 6.72 25.18 -23.67
N ASP A 364 7.08 24.29 -24.55
CA ASP A 364 6.16 23.73 -25.54
C ASP A 364 5.12 22.78 -24.91
N GLN A 365 5.42 22.17 -23.75
CA GLN A 365 4.42 21.43 -22.97
C GLN A 365 3.28 22.35 -22.51
N TYR A 366 3.60 23.56 -22.04
CA TYR A 366 2.61 24.56 -21.61
C TYR A 366 1.87 25.18 -22.81
N LEU A 367 2.58 25.41 -23.91
CA LEU A 367 2.04 26.04 -25.12
C LEU A 367 1.29 25.06 -26.03
N GLY A 368 1.35 23.75 -25.77
CA GLY A 368 0.78 22.72 -26.63
C GLY A 368 1.47 22.63 -28.00
N ARG A 369 2.78 22.85 -28.07
CA ARG A 369 3.60 22.73 -29.28
C ARG A 369 4.39 21.44 -29.27
N GLU A 370 4.88 20.98 -30.43
CA GLU A 370 5.54 19.67 -30.57
C GLU A 370 7.05 19.77 -30.86
N GLU A 371 7.65 20.96 -30.87
CA GLU A 371 9.05 21.13 -31.25
C GLU A 371 10.05 20.66 -30.21
N TYR A 372 9.77 20.83 -28.92
CA TYR A 372 10.56 20.43 -27.76
C TYR A 372 12.07 20.66 -27.87
N LYS A 373 12.50 21.82 -28.43
CA LYS A 373 13.92 22.16 -28.61
C LYS A 373 14.65 22.14 -27.27
N PRO A 374 15.73 21.36 -27.10
CA PRO A 374 16.43 21.20 -25.83
C PRO A 374 16.89 22.51 -25.19
N GLU A 375 17.39 23.46 -25.98
CA GLU A 375 17.87 24.78 -25.55
C GLU A 375 16.78 25.68 -24.95
N HIS A 376 15.52 25.31 -25.09
CA HIS A 376 14.41 26.01 -24.47
C HIS A 376 14.10 25.56 -23.05
N SER A 377 14.78 24.52 -22.53
CA SER A 377 14.54 23.99 -21.18
C SER A 377 15.85 23.66 -20.47
N GLY A 378 16.10 24.36 -19.35
CA GLY A 378 17.25 24.04 -18.52
C GLY A 378 17.25 22.59 -18.00
N LYS A 379 16.06 21.99 -17.83
CA LYS A 379 15.98 20.57 -17.44
C LYS A 379 16.46 19.63 -18.56
N PHE A 380 16.18 19.94 -19.82
CA PHE A 380 16.65 19.15 -20.93
C PHE A 380 18.19 19.26 -21.09
N GLU A 381 18.74 20.47 -20.89
CA GLU A 381 20.20 20.66 -20.90
C GLU A 381 20.87 19.84 -19.80
N GLN A 382 20.38 19.93 -18.56
CA GLN A 382 20.90 19.15 -17.43
C GLN A 382 20.75 17.62 -17.65
N LEU A 383 19.62 17.19 -18.22
CA LEU A 383 19.38 15.80 -18.55
C LEU A 383 20.36 15.30 -19.61
N ARG A 384 20.73 16.16 -20.59
CA ARG A 384 21.74 15.84 -21.60
C ARG A 384 23.08 15.50 -20.95
N GLU A 385 23.58 16.39 -20.07
CA GLU A 385 24.85 16.19 -19.37
C GLU A 385 24.90 14.86 -18.60
N ILE A 386 23.83 14.57 -17.86
CA ILE A 386 23.70 13.32 -17.09
C ILE A 386 23.69 12.11 -18.03
N CYS A 387 22.89 12.15 -19.10
CA CYS A 387 22.72 11.03 -20.01
C CYS A 387 23.94 10.79 -20.89
N GLU A 388 24.71 11.82 -21.25
CA GLU A 388 25.99 11.67 -21.94
C GLU A 388 27.00 10.91 -21.09
N THR A 389 27.10 11.21 -19.81
CA THR A 389 27.94 10.47 -18.87
C THR A 389 27.52 8.99 -18.74
N ILE A 390 26.21 8.73 -18.67
CA ILE A 390 25.66 7.37 -18.59
C ILE A 390 25.94 6.60 -19.88
N ARG A 391 25.82 7.26 -21.04
CA ARG A 391 26.14 6.68 -22.36
C ARG A 391 27.62 6.27 -22.45
N GLU A 392 28.53 7.13 -22.00
CA GLU A 392 29.98 6.84 -22.01
C GLU A 392 30.31 5.60 -21.18
N LYS A 393 29.64 5.43 -20.03
CA LYS A 393 29.80 4.26 -19.18
C LYS A 393 29.04 3.02 -19.67
N ARG A 394 28.24 3.12 -20.72
CA ARG A 394 27.36 2.07 -21.21
C ARG A 394 26.38 1.55 -20.15
N GLU A 395 26.02 2.39 -19.21
CA GLU A 395 24.99 2.09 -18.20
C GLU A 395 23.58 2.28 -18.76
N ARG A 396 22.58 1.75 -18.07
CA ARG A 396 21.16 1.93 -18.40
C ARG A 396 20.53 2.95 -17.47
N VAL A 397 19.52 3.68 -17.93
CA VAL A 397 18.85 4.71 -17.15
C VAL A 397 17.33 4.59 -17.19
N LEU A 398 16.68 4.82 -16.04
CA LEU A 398 15.24 4.97 -15.93
C LEU A 398 14.92 6.45 -15.74
N ILE A 399 14.05 6.98 -16.59
CA ILE A 399 13.64 8.38 -16.53
C ILE A 399 12.16 8.46 -16.23
N PHE A 400 11.82 9.10 -15.11
CA PHE A 400 10.45 9.24 -14.64
C PHE A 400 9.92 10.65 -14.91
N THR A 401 8.70 10.73 -15.45
CA THR A 401 7.99 11.98 -15.63
C THR A 401 6.59 11.94 -15.02
N GLN A 402 6.17 13.06 -14.43
CA GLN A 402 4.80 13.19 -13.90
C GLN A 402 3.77 13.26 -15.04
N PHE A 403 4.14 13.80 -16.19
CA PHE A 403 3.25 14.09 -17.30
C PHE A 403 3.40 13.05 -18.41
N ARG A 404 2.28 12.41 -18.75
CA ARG A 404 2.26 11.42 -19.83
C ARG A 404 2.70 12.01 -21.17
N GLU A 405 2.26 13.24 -21.47
CA GLU A 405 2.60 13.93 -22.72
C GLU A 405 4.10 14.20 -22.87
N MET A 406 4.88 14.14 -21.80
CA MET A 406 6.34 14.28 -21.84
C MET A 406 7.08 12.98 -22.18
N THR A 407 6.39 11.83 -22.18
CA THR A 407 7.09 10.54 -22.37
C THR A 407 7.70 10.38 -23.75
N GLU A 408 6.97 10.74 -24.79
CA GLU A 408 7.47 10.67 -26.18
C GLU A 408 8.53 11.74 -26.46
N PRO A 409 8.33 13.05 -26.14
CA PRO A 409 9.37 14.06 -26.32
C PRO A 409 10.68 13.76 -25.59
N LEU A 410 10.61 13.18 -24.41
CA LEU A 410 11.80 12.71 -23.69
C LEU A 410 12.47 11.54 -24.41
N SER A 411 11.69 10.59 -24.94
CA SER A 411 12.23 9.47 -25.69
C SER A 411 12.95 9.91 -26.96
N ASP A 412 12.37 10.83 -27.72
CA ASP A 412 12.98 11.39 -28.92
C ASP A 412 14.29 12.10 -28.59
N PHE A 413 14.30 12.92 -27.56
CA PHE A 413 15.49 13.60 -27.07
C PHE A 413 16.60 12.62 -26.63
N LEU A 414 16.24 11.55 -25.92
CA LEU A 414 17.19 10.54 -25.47
C LEU A 414 17.72 9.69 -26.64
N LYS A 415 16.89 9.44 -27.66
CA LYS A 415 17.30 8.74 -28.87
C LYS A 415 18.43 9.49 -29.58
N GLU A 416 18.39 10.82 -29.61
CA GLU A 416 19.50 11.64 -30.13
C GLU A 416 20.78 11.43 -29.33
N ILE A 417 20.68 11.47 -27.97
CA ILE A 417 21.85 11.35 -27.09
C ILE A 417 22.48 9.94 -27.19
N PHE A 418 21.67 8.90 -27.07
CA PHE A 418 22.17 7.52 -27.05
C PHE A 418 22.40 6.92 -28.45
N SER A 419 21.92 7.56 -29.50
CA SER A 419 21.92 7.04 -30.89
C SER A 419 21.27 5.65 -30.99
N LYS A 420 20.33 5.36 -30.08
CA LYS A 420 19.58 4.10 -29.97
C LYS A 420 18.20 4.36 -29.42
N GLU A 421 17.27 3.51 -29.80
CA GLU A 421 15.91 3.52 -29.22
C GLU A 421 15.89 2.88 -27.83
N GLY A 422 15.15 3.50 -26.94
CA GLY A 422 14.77 2.93 -25.66
C GLY A 422 13.29 2.56 -25.61
N PHE A 423 12.74 2.39 -24.43
CA PHE A 423 11.34 2.08 -24.23
C PHE A 423 10.57 3.23 -23.58
N VAL A 424 9.30 3.33 -23.94
CA VAL A 424 8.34 4.25 -23.31
C VAL A 424 7.21 3.45 -22.68
N LEU A 425 6.99 3.68 -21.37
CA LEU A 425 5.98 3.00 -20.60
C LEU A 425 5.05 4.00 -19.89
N HIS A 426 3.77 3.98 -20.23
CA HIS A 426 2.74 4.84 -19.66
C HIS A 426 1.44 4.07 -19.40
N GLY A 427 0.43 4.72 -18.83
CA GLY A 427 -0.84 4.09 -18.47
C GLY A 427 -1.63 3.45 -19.63
N GLY A 428 -1.35 3.84 -20.88
CA GLY A 428 -1.95 3.23 -22.08
C GLY A 428 -1.20 2.00 -22.61
N THR A 429 -0.05 1.64 -22.01
CA THR A 429 0.71 0.45 -22.42
C THR A 429 0.01 -0.81 -21.92
N THR A 430 -0.32 -1.75 -22.82
CA THR A 430 -0.99 -3.01 -22.45
C THR A 430 -0.12 -3.85 -21.52
N VAL A 431 -0.73 -4.69 -20.68
CA VAL A 431 0.00 -5.56 -19.73
C VAL A 431 0.99 -6.48 -20.47
N LYS A 432 0.60 -7.05 -21.60
CA LYS A 432 1.47 -7.90 -22.43
C LYS A 432 2.72 -7.14 -22.90
N LYS A 433 2.54 -5.97 -23.53
CA LYS A 433 3.65 -5.13 -24.03
C LYS A 433 4.54 -4.66 -22.88
N ARG A 434 3.97 -4.35 -21.72
CA ARG A 434 4.72 -3.98 -20.52
C ARG A 434 5.66 -5.11 -20.07
N ASN A 435 5.16 -6.35 -19.99
CA ASN A 435 5.96 -7.51 -19.60
C ASN A 435 7.07 -7.81 -20.59
N GLU A 436 6.80 -7.66 -21.89
CA GLU A 436 7.79 -7.81 -22.95
C GLU A 436 8.90 -6.76 -22.82
N MET A 437 8.55 -5.48 -22.66
CA MET A 437 9.51 -4.38 -22.46
C MET A 437 10.39 -4.60 -21.23
N VAL A 438 9.81 -5.00 -20.08
CA VAL A 438 10.56 -5.28 -18.87
C VAL A 438 11.52 -6.45 -19.05
N LYS A 439 11.07 -7.52 -19.75
CA LYS A 439 11.91 -8.67 -20.04
C LYS A 439 13.09 -8.28 -20.95
N GLU A 440 12.85 -7.52 -22.01
CA GLU A 440 13.89 -7.07 -22.92
C GLU A 440 14.85 -6.08 -22.26
N PHE A 441 14.34 -5.13 -21.45
CA PHE A 441 15.17 -4.16 -20.75
C PHE A 441 16.13 -4.82 -19.76
N ASN A 442 15.70 -5.89 -19.07
CA ASN A 442 16.54 -6.66 -18.17
C ASN A 442 17.40 -7.73 -18.88
N GLY A 443 17.20 -7.93 -20.17
CA GLY A 443 17.92 -8.93 -20.97
C GLY A 443 19.33 -8.51 -21.35
N GLU A 444 20.01 -9.40 -22.14
CA GLU A 444 21.38 -9.18 -22.60
C GLU A 444 21.49 -8.06 -23.64
N ARG A 445 20.44 -7.83 -24.43
CA ARG A 445 20.41 -6.75 -25.41
C ARG A 445 20.50 -5.40 -24.70
N TYR A 446 21.49 -4.59 -25.07
CA TYR A 446 21.65 -3.26 -24.50
C TYR A 446 20.56 -2.30 -25.01
N ILE A 447 19.64 -1.95 -24.11
CA ILE A 447 18.61 -0.92 -24.27
C ILE A 447 18.96 0.20 -23.29
N PRO A 448 19.36 1.38 -23.80
CA PRO A 448 20.03 2.39 -22.96
C PRO A 448 19.11 3.06 -21.95
N TYR A 449 17.83 3.25 -22.29
CA TYR A 449 16.91 3.96 -21.41
C TYR A 449 15.49 3.41 -21.46
N MET A 450 14.76 3.68 -20.38
CA MET A 450 13.31 3.54 -20.36
C MET A 450 12.68 4.80 -19.75
N VAL A 451 11.74 5.42 -20.48
CA VAL A 451 10.97 6.56 -20.00
C VAL A 451 9.65 6.06 -19.44
N LEU A 452 9.36 6.45 -18.20
CA LEU A 452 8.18 5.98 -17.48
C LEU A 452 7.33 7.16 -16.97
N SER A 453 6.01 7.10 -17.19
CA SER A 453 5.14 7.97 -16.42
C SER A 453 5.05 7.48 -14.97
N LEU A 454 5.09 8.39 -13.97
CA LEU A 454 5.08 8.02 -12.54
C LEU A 454 3.95 7.06 -12.16
N LYS A 455 2.75 7.27 -12.70
CA LYS A 455 1.60 6.40 -12.43
C LYS A 455 1.76 4.98 -13.00
N ALA A 456 2.48 4.83 -14.10
CA ALA A 456 2.69 3.54 -14.75
C ALA A 456 3.92 2.81 -14.20
N GLY A 457 4.94 3.56 -13.76
CA GLY A 457 6.16 3.02 -13.17
C GLY A 457 6.02 2.63 -11.69
N GLY A 458 4.99 3.15 -11.00
CA GLY A 458 4.81 2.98 -9.55
C GLY A 458 4.25 1.62 -9.11
N VAL A 459 3.96 0.68 -10.02
CA VAL A 459 3.30 -0.59 -9.65
C VAL A 459 4.06 -1.79 -10.23
N GLY A 460 4.77 -2.50 -9.37
CA GLY A 460 5.22 -3.88 -9.57
C GLY A 460 6.16 -4.13 -10.76
N LEU A 461 6.94 -3.13 -11.17
CA LEU A 461 7.98 -3.32 -12.18
C LEU A 461 9.29 -3.74 -11.51
N ASN A 462 9.90 -4.81 -12.02
CA ASN A 462 11.22 -5.26 -11.60
C ASN A 462 12.22 -4.90 -12.71
N LEU A 463 12.90 -3.76 -12.56
CA LEU A 463 13.85 -3.19 -13.53
C LEU A 463 15.25 -3.18 -12.91
N THR A 464 15.89 -4.34 -12.89
CA THR A 464 17.16 -4.56 -12.20
C THR A 464 18.40 -4.27 -13.04
N ALA A 465 18.21 -3.96 -14.31
CA ALA A 465 19.32 -3.73 -15.25
C ALA A 465 19.76 -2.25 -15.33
N ALA A 466 19.07 -1.33 -14.59
CA ALA A 466 19.45 0.08 -14.49
C ALA A 466 19.82 0.46 -13.09
#